data_338ad09f2cae104dc2f38b1b079716d8
#
_entry.id   338ad09f2cae104dc2f38b1b079716d8
#
_cell.length_a   1.000
_cell.length_b   1.000
_cell.length_c   1.000
_cell.angle_alpha   90.00
_cell.angle_beta   90.00
_cell.angle_gamma   90.00
#
_symmetry.space_group_name_H-M   'P 1'
#
loop_
_entity.id
_entity.type
_entity.pdbx_description
1 polymer ?
#
loop_
_entity_poly.entity_id
_entity_poly.type
_entity_poly.pdbx_seq_one_letter_code
_entity_poly.pdbx_strand_id
1 'polypeptide(L)'
;GDISPLLQGGHDNMVSSITTLGTPHNGTHASDKLGNEAIVRQIAFDLGKRLGNKNSRVDFGLSQWGLKQQPDESYLSYLSRTKTSKLWQTKDNALYDLTRDGATDLNRKTSLNPNIVYKTYTGEATHPTLFGKYKADYNLFLPFTVTANVIGKATEKEWRENDGLVSVISSQHPFNQAYTEATDTNQKGIWQVTPTKHDWDHVDFVGQDSTDTK
;
A
#
# COMPACT_ATOMS: atom_id res chain seq x y z
N GLY A 1 18.17 16.10 -0.82
CA GLY A 1 18.99 14.98 -1.28
C GLY A 1 19.19 15.08 -2.79
N ASP A 2 20.26 14.49 -3.30
CA ASP A 2 20.51 14.51 -4.74
C ASP A 2 19.42 13.71 -5.46
N ILE A 3 18.91 14.25 -6.56
CA ILE A 3 17.95 13.55 -7.41
C ILE A 3 18.68 12.38 -8.04
N SER A 4 18.11 11.16 -7.91
CA SER A 4 18.66 9.97 -8.57
C SER A 4 18.84 10.22 -10.07
N PRO A 5 19.96 9.84 -10.68
CA PRO A 5 20.14 9.95 -12.12
C PRO A 5 19.01 9.31 -12.94
N LEU A 6 18.36 8.28 -12.43
CA LEU A 6 17.21 7.61 -13.06
C LEU A 6 15.94 8.50 -13.08
N LEU A 7 15.84 9.49 -12.22
CA LEU A 7 14.71 10.43 -12.13
C LEU A 7 14.99 11.77 -12.82
N GLN A 8 16.20 11.96 -13.36
CA GLN A 8 16.51 13.09 -14.22
C GLN A 8 15.97 12.78 -15.61
N GLY A 9 15.34 13.75 -16.28
CA GLY A 9 14.79 13.57 -17.62
C GLY A 9 15.81 13.02 -18.64
N GLY A 10 15.35 12.59 -19.78
CA GLY A 10 16.19 12.06 -20.86
C GLY A 10 16.38 10.53 -20.88
N HIS A 11 15.64 9.82 -20.03
CA HIS A 11 15.68 8.35 -19.92
C HIS A 11 14.39 7.67 -20.39
N ASP A 12 13.71 8.24 -21.35
CA ASP A 12 12.36 7.82 -21.81
C ASP A 12 12.25 6.37 -22.27
N ASN A 13 13.37 5.74 -22.61
CA ASN A 13 13.42 4.36 -23.11
C ASN A 13 13.99 3.35 -22.13
N MET A 14 14.26 3.74 -20.87
CA MET A 14 14.83 2.82 -19.88
C MET A 14 13.81 1.87 -19.27
N VAL A 15 12.54 2.25 -19.24
CA VAL A 15 11.44 1.44 -18.70
C VAL A 15 10.56 0.94 -19.85
N SER A 16 10.49 -0.36 -20.02
CA SER A 16 9.65 -0.99 -21.08
C SER A 16 8.27 -1.39 -20.57
N SER A 17 8.16 -1.71 -19.27
CA SER A 17 6.89 -2.10 -18.65
C SER A 17 6.83 -1.74 -17.18
N ILE A 18 5.61 -1.51 -16.69
CA ILE A 18 5.28 -1.35 -15.28
C ILE A 18 4.18 -2.36 -14.94
N THR A 19 4.47 -3.24 -14.01
CA THR A 19 3.49 -4.20 -13.48
C THR A 19 3.25 -3.90 -12.01
N THR A 20 1.99 -3.81 -11.62
CA THR A 20 1.60 -3.54 -10.23
C THR A 20 0.83 -4.71 -9.64
N LEU A 21 1.06 -4.99 -8.37
CA LEU A 21 0.51 -6.10 -7.61
C LEU A 21 -0.20 -5.54 -6.37
N GLY A 22 -1.53 -5.55 -6.35
CA GLY A 22 -2.32 -5.02 -5.24
C GLY A 22 -2.02 -3.55 -4.89
N THR A 23 -1.54 -2.75 -5.84
CA THR A 23 -1.06 -1.38 -5.60
C THR A 23 -2.23 -0.42 -5.35
N PRO A 24 -2.20 0.40 -4.28
CA PRO A 24 -3.27 1.36 -3.99
C PRO A 24 -3.16 2.59 -4.90
N HIS A 25 -3.45 2.45 -6.20
CA HIS A 25 -3.38 3.54 -7.17
C HIS A 25 -4.21 4.76 -6.80
N ASN A 26 -5.31 4.55 -6.07
CA ASN A 26 -6.20 5.63 -5.62
C ASN A 26 -6.23 5.73 -4.09
N GLY A 27 -5.20 5.22 -3.42
CA GLY A 27 -5.11 5.17 -1.97
C GLY A 27 -5.93 4.04 -1.35
N THR A 28 -6.02 4.04 -0.04
CA THR A 28 -6.77 3.04 0.72
C THR A 28 -7.52 3.66 1.89
N HIS A 29 -8.74 3.17 2.14
CA HIS A 29 -9.52 3.50 3.33
C HIS A 29 -8.81 3.10 4.63
N ALA A 30 -7.93 2.10 4.58
CA ALA A 30 -7.10 1.75 5.72
C ALA A 30 -6.25 2.96 6.14
N SER A 31 -5.59 3.64 5.20
CA SER A 31 -4.80 4.85 5.49
C SER A 31 -5.67 6.04 5.90
N ASP A 32 -6.82 6.25 5.27
CA ASP A 32 -7.72 7.38 5.62
C ASP A 32 -8.26 7.26 7.05
N LYS A 33 -8.63 6.06 7.48
CA LYS A 33 -9.20 5.83 8.82
C LYS A 33 -8.13 5.52 9.86
N LEU A 34 -7.05 4.88 9.48
CA LEU A 34 -5.85 4.71 10.28
C LEU A 34 -5.00 5.99 10.28
N GLY A 35 -5.24 6.90 9.34
CA GLY A 35 -4.75 8.27 9.30
C GLY A 35 -5.25 9.14 10.45
N ASN A 36 -6.12 8.62 11.32
CA ASN A 36 -6.14 9.06 12.70
C ASN A 36 -4.77 8.67 13.26
N GLU A 37 -3.84 9.62 13.18
CA GLU A 37 -2.39 9.51 13.46
C GLU A 37 -2.04 8.66 14.70
N ALA A 38 -2.95 8.59 15.67
CA ALA A 38 -2.79 7.80 16.88
C ALA A 38 -2.82 6.29 16.61
N ILE A 39 -3.66 5.79 15.70
CA ILE A 39 -3.83 4.35 15.45
C ILE A 39 -2.66 3.82 14.61
N VAL A 40 -2.27 4.54 13.55
CA VAL A 40 -1.10 4.15 12.73
C VAL A 40 0.16 4.14 13.58
N ARG A 41 0.35 5.17 14.38
CA ARG A 41 1.48 5.26 15.33
C ARG A 41 1.46 4.11 16.35
N GLN A 42 0.28 3.73 16.82
CA GLN A 42 0.16 2.61 17.76
C GLN A 42 0.47 1.27 17.06
N ILE A 43 -0.05 1.04 15.86
CA ILE A 43 0.24 -0.17 15.07
C ILE A 43 1.74 -0.25 14.75
N ALA A 44 2.35 0.84 14.30
CA ALA A 44 3.78 0.90 14.04
C ALA A 44 4.61 0.65 15.30
N PHE A 45 4.19 1.19 16.46
CA PHE A 45 4.82 0.95 17.76
C PHE A 45 4.71 -0.52 18.16
N ASP A 46 3.52 -1.11 18.06
CA ASP A 46 3.29 -2.50 18.46
C ASP A 46 4.01 -3.49 17.53
N LEU A 47 4.06 -3.18 16.23
CA LEU A 47 4.83 -3.94 15.25
C LEU A 47 6.33 -3.83 15.54
N GLY A 48 6.83 -2.61 15.76
CA GLY A 48 8.22 -2.37 16.14
C GLY A 48 8.59 -3.08 17.44
N LYS A 49 7.70 -3.10 18.43
CA LYS A 49 7.91 -3.82 19.69
C LYS A 49 7.99 -5.34 19.52
N ARG A 50 7.24 -5.90 18.55
CA ARG A 50 7.24 -7.35 18.26
C ARG A 50 8.43 -7.77 17.39
N LEU A 51 8.77 -6.97 16.37
CA LEU A 51 9.79 -7.30 15.39
C LEU A 51 11.19 -6.84 15.76
N GLY A 52 11.31 -5.89 16.70
CA GLY A 52 12.58 -5.28 17.04
C GLY A 52 12.92 -5.45 18.53
N ASN A 53 14.22 -5.49 18.78
CA ASN A 53 14.80 -5.40 20.12
C ASN A 53 16.15 -4.72 20.02
N LYS A 54 16.85 -4.52 21.16
CA LYS A 54 18.17 -3.88 21.19
C LYS A 54 19.21 -4.50 20.24
N ASN A 55 19.03 -5.77 19.88
CA ASN A 55 19.91 -6.53 18.99
C ASN A 55 19.26 -6.79 17.63
N SER A 56 18.12 -6.15 17.32
CA SER A 56 17.44 -6.31 16.05
C SER A 56 18.31 -5.82 14.91
N ARG A 57 18.40 -6.62 13.86
CA ARG A 57 19.03 -6.21 12.58
C ARG A 57 18.09 -5.37 11.71
N VAL A 58 16.86 -5.11 12.17
CA VAL A 58 15.88 -4.33 11.40
C VAL A 58 16.20 -2.85 11.60
N ASP A 59 16.72 -2.22 10.56
CA ASP A 59 16.82 -0.76 10.46
C ASP A 59 15.60 -0.24 9.70
N PHE A 60 14.77 0.52 10.36
CA PHE A 60 13.59 1.14 9.73
C PHE A 60 13.94 2.36 8.85
N GLY A 61 15.24 2.67 8.67
CA GLY A 61 15.69 3.77 7.84
C GLY A 61 15.31 5.16 8.35
N LEU A 62 14.93 5.27 9.62
CA LEU A 62 14.43 6.53 10.20
C LEU A 62 15.53 7.55 10.51
N SER A 63 16.79 7.21 10.28
CA SER A 63 17.93 8.10 10.47
C SER A 63 17.86 9.37 9.61
N GLN A 64 17.31 9.26 8.39
CA GLN A 64 17.07 10.40 7.49
C GLN A 64 16.09 11.44 8.07
N TRP A 65 15.26 11.03 9.04
CA TRP A 65 14.31 11.88 9.75
C TRP A 65 14.84 12.34 11.11
N GLY A 66 16.15 12.16 11.38
CA GLY A 66 16.74 12.45 12.67
C GLY A 66 16.33 11.50 13.81
N LEU A 67 15.73 10.38 13.47
CA LEU A 67 15.18 9.40 14.40
C LEU A 67 16.07 8.16 14.53
N LYS A 68 17.39 8.32 14.51
CA LYS A 68 18.32 7.24 14.84
C LYS A 68 18.26 6.95 16.35
N GLN A 69 18.25 5.66 16.71
CA GLN A 69 18.39 5.27 18.11
C GLN A 69 19.75 5.76 18.66
N GLN A 70 19.71 6.40 19.82
CA GLN A 70 20.94 6.88 20.48
C GLN A 70 21.70 5.73 21.14
N PRO A 71 23.03 5.83 21.32
CA PRO A 71 23.84 4.75 21.89
C PRO A 71 23.35 4.26 23.27
N ASP A 72 22.90 5.18 24.12
CA ASP A 72 22.45 4.88 25.48
C ASP A 72 20.91 4.82 25.61
N GLU A 73 20.20 4.89 24.49
CA GLU A 73 18.72 4.87 24.47
C GLU A 73 18.22 3.43 24.44
N SER A 74 17.29 3.11 25.35
CA SER A 74 16.61 1.83 25.28
C SER A 74 15.75 1.74 24.03
N TYR A 75 15.56 0.53 23.51
CA TYR A 75 14.70 0.34 22.31
C TYR A 75 13.26 0.83 22.51
N LEU A 76 12.69 0.65 23.70
CA LEU A 76 11.35 1.14 24.03
C LEU A 76 11.28 2.67 24.10
N SER A 77 12.34 3.31 24.60
CA SER A 77 12.44 4.77 24.60
C SER A 77 12.52 5.31 23.17
N TYR A 78 13.33 4.68 22.35
CA TYR A 78 13.44 4.98 20.91
C TYR A 78 12.09 4.87 20.20
N LEU A 79 11.36 3.77 20.39
CA LEU A 79 10.03 3.59 19.79
C LEU A 79 9.04 4.64 20.29
N SER A 80 9.07 4.99 21.57
CA SER A 80 8.20 6.01 22.15
C SER A 80 8.48 7.40 21.55
N ARG A 81 9.76 7.75 21.39
CA ARG A 81 10.19 9.00 20.75
C ARG A 81 9.79 9.04 19.29
N THR A 82 9.93 7.93 18.56
CA THR A 82 9.49 7.80 17.18
C THR A 82 7.98 8.01 17.06
N LYS A 83 7.20 7.39 17.97
CA LYS A 83 5.74 7.52 18.00
C LYS A 83 5.26 8.97 18.16
N THR A 84 6.00 9.80 18.88
CA THR A 84 5.65 11.22 19.16
C THR A 84 6.31 12.19 18.18
N SER A 85 7.06 11.72 17.21
CA SER A 85 7.80 12.54 16.27
C SER A 85 6.89 13.37 15.37
N LYS A 86 7.38 14.56 14.97
CA LYS A 86 6.76 15.41 13.95
C LYS A 86 6.75 14.76 12.55
N LEU A 87 7.50 13.68 12.32
CA LEU A 87 7.45 12.87 11.12
C LEU A 87 6.00 12.56 10.68
N TRP A 88 5.13 12.29 11.64
CA TRP A 88 3.74 11.93 11.39
C TRP A 88 2.85 13.10 10.93
N GLN A 89 3.34 14.33 11.03
CA GLN A 89 2.62 15.55 10.65
C GLN A 89 2.96 16.04 9.24
N THR A 90 4.00 15.48 8.63
CA THR A 90 4.38 15.87 7.26
C THR A 90 3.56 15.12 6.22
N LYS A 91 3.27 15.79 5.11
CA LYS A 91 2.71 15.15 3.91
C LYS A 91 3.79 14.55 2.99
N ASP A 92 5.05 14.78 3.30
CA ASP A 92 6.20 14.25 2.56
C ASP A 92 6.61 12.89 3.12
N ASN A 93 5.70 11.95 3.03
CA ASN A 93 5.93 10.54 3.41
C ASN A 93 4.92 9.62 2.72
N ALA A 94 5.29 8.33 2.58
CA ALA A 94 4.48 7.32 1.94
C ALA A 94 3.11 7.09 2.60
N LEU A 95 2.93 7.39 3.89
CA LEU A 95 1.63 7.24 4.55
C LEU A 95 0.61 8.24 4.02
N TYR A 96 1.06 9.47 3.71
CA TYR A 96 0.20 10.45 3.05
C TYR A 96 -0.15 9.99 1.62
N ASP A 97 0.83 9.52 0.85
CA ASP A 97 0.62 9.07 -0.52
C ASP A 97 -0.34 7.85 -0.59
N LEU A 98 -0.41 7.07 0.48
CA LEU A 98 -1.35 5.95 0.61
C LEU A 98 -2.78 6.38 1.00
N THR A 99 -2.99 7.63 1.42
CA THR A 99 -4.35 8.15 1.59
C THR A 99 -5.02 8.38 0.24
N ARG A 100 -6.35 8.42 0.20
CA ARG A 100 -7.09 8.73 -1.04
C ARG A 100 -6.78 10.12 -1.56
N ASP A 101 -6.61 11.10 -0.68
CA ASP A 101 -6.24 12.47 -1.05
C ASP A 101 -4.81 12.53 -1.59
N GLY A 102 -3.85 11.88 -0.92
CA GLY A 102 -2.45 11.84 -1.35
C GLY A 102 -2.30 11.13 -2.70
N ALA A 103 -2.95 9.98 -2.89
CA ALA A 103 -2.96 9.29 -4.17
C ALA A 103 -3.60 10.12 -5.30
N THR A 104 -4.68 10.86 -5.00
CA THR A 104 -5.31 11.79 -5.95
C THR A 104 -4.34 12.90 -6.35
N ASP A 105 -3.62 13.48 -5.40
CA ASP A 105 -2.62 14.52 -5.65
C ASP A 105 -1.45 14.00 -6.49
N LEU A 106 -1.01 12.77 -6.23
CA LEU A 106 0.03 12.10 -7.00
C LEU A 106 -0.44 11.82 -8.44
N ASN A 107 -1.64 11.27 -8.60
CA ASN A 107 -2.21 10.93 -9.89
C ASN A 107 -2.42 12.15 -10.79
N ARG A 108 -2.70 13.33 -10.22
CA ARG A 108 -2.80 14.59 -10.98
C ARG A 108 -1.47 15.04 -11.59
N LYS A 109 -0.35 14.60 -11.03
CA LYS A 109 1.01 14.97 -11.45
C LYS A 109 1.64 13.94 -12.38
N THR A 110 0.98 12.80 -12.60
CA THR A 110 1.49 11.69 -13.39
C THR A 110 0.62 11.44 -14.61
N SER A 111 1.24 10.96 -15.67
CA SER A 111 0.56 10.58 -16.91
C SER A 111 1.16 9.30 -17.48
N LEU A 112 0.40 8.63 -18.33
CA LEU A 112 0.88 7.43 -19.04
C LEU A 112 1.92 7.81 -20.08
N ASN A 113 2.99 7.04 -20.15
CA ASN A 113 3.95 7.11 -21.24
C ASN A 113 3.46 6.19 -22.38
N PRO A 114 3.32 6.68 -23.62
CA PRO A 114 2.80 5.89 -24.74
C PRO A 114 3.69 4.73 -25.18
N ASN A 115 4.93 4.68 -24.67
CA ASN A 115 5.90 3.63 -25.04
C ASN A 115 6.00 2.51 -24.00
N ILE A 116 5.33 2.63 -22.84
CA ILE A 116 5.39 1.68 -21.73
C ILE A 116 4.15 0.78 -21.73
N VAL A 117 4.35 -0.51 -21.46
CA VAL A 117 3.28 -1.46 -21.16
C VAL A 117 2.92 -1.34 -19.66
N TYR A 118 1.66 -1.10 -19.34
CA TYR A 118 1.15 -1.04 -17.98
C TYR A 118 0.23 -2.24 -17.72
N LYS A 119 0.48 -3.01 -16.68
CA LYS A 119 -0.35 -4.15 -16.31
C LYS A 119 -0.58 -4.19 -14.79
N THR A 120 -1.81 -4.50 -14.38
CA THR A 120 -2.16 -4.60 -12.96
C THR A 120 -2.71 -5.96 -12.63
N TYR A 121 -2.35 -6.42 -11.42
CA TYR A 121 -2.91 -7.61 -10.79
C TYR A 121 -3.58 -7.20 -9.49
N THR A 122 -4.83 -7.62 -9.32
CA THR A 122 -5.65 -7.34 -8.15
C THR A 122 -6.01 -8.64 -7.45
N GLY A 123 -6.10 -8.60 -6.14
CA GLY A 123 -6.53 -9.70 -5.29
C GLY A 123 -7.70 -9.29 -4.40
N GLU A 124 -8.45 -10.26 -3.96
CA GLU A 124 -9.48 -10.09 -2.94
C GLU A 124 -9.51 -11.31 -2.00
N ALA A 125 -9.68 -11.03 -0.72
CA ALA A 125 -9.80 -12.02 0.34
C ALA A 125 -10.86 -11.60 1.37
N THR A 126 -12.01 -11.18 0.86
CA THR A 126 -13.16 -10.73 1.66
C THR A 126 -14.46 -11.20 1.04
N HIS A 127 -15.49 -11.37 1.86
CA HIS A 127 -16.81 -11.79 1.40
C HIS A 127 -17.91 -10.81 1.85
N PRO A 128 -19.00 -10.68 1.06
CA PRO A 128 -20.13 -9.85 1.44
C PRO A 128 -20.91 -10.47 2.59
N THR A 129 -21.44 -9.61 3.46
CA THR A 129 -22.38 -9.99 4.52
C THR A 129 -23.82 -9.68 4.10
N LEU A 130 -24.80 -10.18 4.85
CA LEU A 130 -26.23 -9.94 4.59
C LEU A 130 -26.60 -8.46 4.46
N PHE A 131 -25.86 -7.55 5.10
CA PHE A 131 -26.09 -6.12 5.04
C PHE A 131 -25.20 -5.39 4.01
N GLY A 132 -24.57 -6.13 3.08
CA GLY A 132 -23.75 -5.58 2.01
C GLY A 132 -22.42 -4.98 2.46
N LYS A 133 -22.02 -5.16 3.72
CA LYS A 133 -20.65 -4.91 4.17
C LYS A 133 -19.79 -6.13 3.84
N TYR A 134 -18.47 -5.95 3.79
CA TYR A 134 -17.53 -7.05 3.56
C TYR A 134 -16.76 -7.37 4.83
N LYS A 135 -16.38 -8.63 4.98
CA LYS A 135 -15.55 -9.14 6.08
C LYS A 135 -14.39 -9.95 5.53
N ALA A 136 -13.32 -10.00 6.31
CA ALA A 136 -12.16 -10.82 6.02
C ALA A 136 -12.56 -12.30 5.86
N ASP A 137 -12.00 -12.96 4.87
CA ASP A 137 -12.06 -14.41 4.71
C ASP A 137 -11.23 -15.11 5.79
N TYR A 138 -11.51 -16.39 6.04
CA TYR A 138 -10.82 -17.14 7.10
C TYR A 138 -9.34 -17.38 6.80
N ASN A 139 -8.97 -17.41 5.53
CA ASN A 139 -7.62 -17.63 5.03
C ASN A 139 -6.84 -16.33 4.79
N LEU A 140 -7.45 -15.16 5.01
CA LEU A 140 -6.76 -13.88 4.95
C LEU A 140 -5.66 -13.82 6.03
N PHE A 141 -4.47 -13.35 5.64
CA PHE A 141 -3.34 -13.15 6.57
C PHE A 141 -3.79 -12.42 7.83
N LEU A 142 -3.73 -13.11 8.97
CA LEU A 142 -4.35 -12.71 10.23
C LEU A 142 -4.08 -11.24 10.65
N PRO A 143 -2.86 -10.70 10.49
CA PRO A 143 -2.59 -9.29 10.83
C PRO A 143 -3.44 -8.29 10.05
N PHE A 144 -3.97 -8.64 8.87
CA PHE A 144 -4.77 -7.76 8.03
C PHE A 144 -6.28 -7.84 8.30
N THR A 145 -6.73 -8.72 9.18
CA THR A 145 -8.15 -8.89 9.50
C THR A 145 -8.82 -7.57 9.93
N VAL A 146 -8.14 -6.76 10.73
CA VAL A 146 -8.67 -5.48 11.20
C VAL A 146 -8.84 -4.50 10.04
N THR A 147 -7.81 -4.35 9.21
CA THR A 147 -7.82 -3.44 8.06
C THR A 147 -8.83 -3.89 7.01
N ALA A 148 -8.90 -5.19 6.69
CA ALA A 148 -9.90 -5.77 5.80
C ALA A 148 -11.33 -5.43 6.23
N ASN A 149 -11.64 -5.58 7.52
CA ASN A 149 -12.96 -5.26 8.07
C ASN A 149 -13.24 -3.75 8.13
N VAL A 150 -12.21 -2.91 8.28
CA VAL A 150 -12.34 -1.44 8.20
C VAL A 150 -12.70 -1.02 6.78
N ILE A 151 -11.96 -1.51 5.78
CA ILE A 151 -12.22 -1.24 4.36
C ILE A 151 -13.61 -1.79 3.97
N GLY A 152 -13.93 -3.01 4.39
CA GLY A 152 -15.21 -3.67 4.11
C GLY A 152 -16.44 -2.94 4.64
N LYS A 153 -16.26 -1.91 5.48
CA LYS A 153 -17.31 -1.02 6.00
C LYS A 153 -17.32 0.34 5.31
N ALA A 154 -16.57 0.54 4.25
CA ALA A 154 -16.54 1.80 3.52
C ALA A 154 -17.97 2.26 3.14
N THR A 155 -18.16 3.58 3.09
CA THR A 155 -19.44 4.18 2.71
C THR A 155 -19.76 3.86 1.25
N GLU A 156 -18.78 4.03 0.39
CA GLU A 156 -18.83 3.72 -1.03
C GLU A 156 -18.75 2.20 -1.20
N LYS A 157 -19.78 1.61 -1.78
CA LYS A 157 -19.93 0.15 -1.86
C LYS A 157 -18.82 -0.51 -2.67
N GLU A 158 -18.40 0.12 -3.75
CA GLU A 158 -17.36 -0.33 -4.67
C GLU A 158 -15.96 -0.42 -4.04
N TRP A 159 -15.77 0.25 -2.89
CA TRP A 159 -14.52 0.20 -2.15
C TRP A 159 -14.42 -0.95 -1.13
N ARG A 160 -15.49 -1.70 -0.92
CA ARG A 160 -15.57 -2.67 0.20
C ARG A 160 -14.82 -3.96 -0.04
N GLU A 161 -14.83 -4.45 -1.28
CA GLU A 161 -14.07 -5.63 -1.67
C GLU A 161 -12.57 -5.32 -1.63
N ASN A 162 -11.76 -6.14 -0.93
CA ASN A 162 -10.37 -5.81 -0.69
C ASN A 162 -9.49 -7.05 -0.40
N ASP A 163 -8.19 -6.86 -0.52
CA ASP A 163 -7.15 -7.86 -0.25
C ASP A 163 -6.57 -7.83 1.18
N GLY A 164 -7.24 -7.10 2.07
CA GLY A 164 -6.79 -6.89 3.45
C GLY A 164 -6.16 -5.52 3.69
N LEU A 165 -5.55 -4.90 2.70
CA LEU A 165 -4.94 -3.56 2.78
C LEU A 165 -5.47 -2.58 1.72
N VAL A 166 -5.86 -3.07 0.55
CA VAL A 166 -6.24 -2.26 -0.61
C VAL A 166 -7.54 -2.75 -1.19
N SER A 167 -8.45 -1.82 -1.49
CA SER A 167 -9.69 -2.13 -2.21
C SER A 167 -9.40 -2.57 -3.64
N VAL A 168 -10.13 -3.55 -4.15
CA VAL A 168 -10.00 -4.04 -5.53
C VAL A 168 -10.05 -2.89 -6.52
N ILE A 169 -11.07 -2.02 -6.41
CA ILE A 169 -11.23 -0.87 -7.31
C ILE A 169 -10.01 0.06 -7.32
N SER A 170 -9.37 0.25 -6.16
CA SER A 170 -8.18 1.09 -6.06
C SER A 170 -6.95 0.46 -6.69
N SER A 171 -6.87 -0.86 -6.71
CA SER A 171 -5.71 -1.59 -7.23
C SER A 171 -5.77 -1.85 -8.73
N GLN A 172 -6.88 -1.56 -9.41
CA GLN A 172 -7.04 -1.78 -10.84
C GLN A 172 -6.23 -0.79 -11.69
N HIS A 173 -6.40 0.49 -11.47
CA HIS A 173 -5.70 1.56 -12.19
C HIS A 173 -5.94 2.93 -11.52
N PRO A 174 -5.13 3.97 -11.77
CA PRO A 174 -5.47 5.34 -11.39
C PRO A 174 -6.77 5.80 -12.07
N PHE A 175 -7.71 6.37 -11.31
CA PHE A 175 -9.04 6.74 -11.84
C PHE A 175 -9.01 7.77 -12.96
N ASN A 176 -7.97 8.59 -13.01
CA ASN A 176 -7.79 9.64 -14.03
C ASN A 176 -6.99 9.16 -15.27
N GLN A 177 -6.66 7.87 -15.36
CA GLN A 177 -5.86 7.32 -16.46
C GLN A 177 -6.65 6.26 -17.24
N ALA A 178 -6.37 6.16 -18.53
CA ALA A 178 -7.04 5.20 -19.42
C ALA A 178 -6.69 3.76 -19.06
N TYR A 179 -7.67 2.89 -19.15
CA TYR A 179 -7.53 1.46 -18.89
C TYR A 179 -8.37 0.60 -19.85
N THR A 180 -8.02 -0.65 -19.96
CA THR A 180 -8.77 -1.72 -20.63
C THR A 180 -8.60 -3.03 -19.86
N GLU A 181 -9.46 -4.00 -20.14
CA GLU A 181 -9.23 -5.37 -19.68
C GLU A 181 -7.97 -5.94 -20.33
N ALA A 182 -7.20 -6.71 -19.57
CA ALA A 182 -6.02 -7.37 -20.10
C ALA A 182 -6.40 -8.47 -21.09
N THR A 183 -5.67 -8.50 -22.19
CA THR A 183 -5.76 -9.54 -23.22
C THR A 183 -4.40 -10.22 -23.39
N ASP A 184 -4.30 -11.18 -24.29
CA ASP A 184 -3.03 -11.86 -24.63
C ASP A 184 -2.02 -10.92 -25.32
N THR A 185 -2.49 -9.77 -25.81
CA THR A 185 -1.63 -8.76 -26.45
C THR A 185 -1.29 -7.64 -25.49
N ASN A 186 0.01 -7.33 -25.35
CA ASN A 186 0.45 -6.21 -24.54
C ASN A 186 0.29 -4.88 -25.32
N GLN A 187 -0.64 -4.04 -24.85
CA GLN A 187 -0.80 -2.68 -25.37
C GLN A 187 0.10 -1.71 -24.58
N LYS A 188 0.60 -0.68 -25.27
CA LYS A 188 1.39 0.40 -24.65
C LYS A 188 0.52 1.62 -24.37
N GLY A 189 0.88 2.38 -23.35
CA GLY A 189 0.24 3.67 -23.04
C GLY A 189 -1.15 3.57 -22.43
N ILE A 190 -1.55 2.40 -21.96
CA ILE A 190 -2.85 2.14 -21.33
C ILE A 190 -2.70 1.08 -20.24
N TRP A 191 -3.40 1.25 -19.12
CA TRP A 191 -3.47 0.22 -18.08
C TRP A 191 -4.27 -0.99 -18.57
N GLN A 192 -3.68 -2.17 -18.43
CA GLN A 192 -4.32 -3.45 -18.72
C GLN A 192 -4.62 -4.15 -17.40
N VAL A 193 -5.90 -4.19 -17.05
CA VAL A 193 -6.38 -4.75 -15.78
C VAL A 193 -6.64 -6.24 -15.96
N THR A 194 -5.91 -7.09 -15.24
CA THR A 194 -6.16 -8.52 -15.25
C THR A 194 -7.38 -8.87 -14.40
N PRO A 195 -8.02 -10.04 -14.63
CA PRO A 195 -9.07 -10.52 -13.74
C PRO A 195 -8.59 -10.57 -12.29
N THR A 196 -9.45 -10.13 -11.37
CA THR A 196 -9.18 -10.18 -9.93
C THR A 196 -8.91 -11.61 -9.47
N LYS A 197 -7.86 -11.79 -8.69
CA LYS A 197 -7.51 -13.08 -8.07
C LYS A 197 -8.36 -13.26 -6.81
N HIS A 198 -9.25 -14.26 -6.84
CA HIS A 198 -10.06 -14.63 -5.69
C HIS A 198 -9.24 -15.42 -4.66
N ASP A 199 -9.54 -15.22 -3.39
CA ASP A 199 -8.81 -15.80 -2.25
C ASP A 199 -7.33 -15.37 -2.17
N TRP A 200 -6.96 -14.25 -2.80
CA TRP A 200 -5.63 -13.67 -2.73
C TRP A 200 -5.62 -12.42 -1.87
N ASP A 201 -4.93 -12.49 -0.74
CA ASP A 201 -4.66 -11.33 0.08
C ASP A 201 -3.40 -10.57 -0.39
N HIS A 202 -3.10 -9.47 0.29
CA HIS A 202 -2.03 -8.56 -0.12
C HIS A 202 -0.63 -9.21 -0.09
N VAL A 203 -0.37 -10.16 0.81
CA VAL A 203 0.95 -10.82 0.93
C VAL A 203 1.10 -12.04 0.03
N ASP A 204 0.01 -12.57 -0.52
CA ASP A 204 0.05 -13.67 -1.49
C ASP A 204 0.81 -13.28 -2.76
N PHE A 205 0.71 -12.01 -3.20
CA PHE A 205 1.45 -11.51 -4.37
C PHE A 205 2.97 -11.61 -4.24
N VAL A 206 3.49 -11.66 -3.01
CA VAL A 206 4.93 -11.72 -2.72
C VAL A 206 5.34 -13.00 -2.00
N GLY A 207 4.41 -13.95 -1.84
CA GLY A 207 4.67 -15.26 -1.25
C GLY A 207 5.12 -15.18 0.22
N GLN A 208 4.62 -14.21 0.98
CA GLN A 208 5.00 -14.03 2.39
C GLN A 208 4.05 -14.71 3.38
N ASP A 209 2.91 -15.22 2.92
CA ASP A 209 2.05 -16.04 3.75
C ASP A 209 2.50 -17.49 3.68
N SER A 210 3.13 -17.98 4.77
CA SER A 210 3.59 -19.36 4.87
C SER A 210 2.47 -20.33 5.25
N THR A 211 1.29 -19.84 5.55
CA THR A 211 0.13 -20.65 5.97
C THR A 211 -0.80 -20.96 4.81
N ASP A 212 -0.67 -20.22 3.72
CA ASP A 212 -1.45 -20.39 2.50
C ASP A 212 -0.50 -20.56 1.29
N THR A 213 -0.55 -21.72 0.67
CA THR A 213 0.25 -22.05 -0.53
C THR A 213 -0.59 -21.82 -1.78
N LYS A 214 -0.41 -20.69 -2.43
CA LYS A 214 -1.05 -20.36 -3.71
C LYS A 214 -0.06 -20.14 -4.83
#